data_dcc544ee4a0d8e2fafe777e8258dac83
#
_entry.id   dcc544ee4a0d8e2fafe777e8258dac83
#
_cell.length_a   1.000
_cell.length_b   1.000
_cell.length_c   1.000
_cell.angle_alpha   90.00
_cell.angle_beta   90.00
_cell.angle_gamma   90.00
#
_symmetry.space_group_name_H-M   'P 1'
#
loop_
_entity.id
_entity.type
_entity.pdbx_description
1 polymer ?
#
loop_
_entity_poly.entity_id
_entity_poly.type
_entity_poly.pdbx_seq_one_letter_code
_entity_poly.pdbx_strand_id
1 'polypeptide(L)'
;MRRLAPLLLASVLLAAPAHAEQDLLLGADMGSAAMTKAEMTRADVEALIAKADGKPIDLSDKALAGLDLSGLNLKGANLRTARLNKANLRGADLSGANLEQAWFIKADLSGAKLVGAKMFGITARDANLSGADLSRSMPIGDFKGANMAGATLVDLKGGADIKNQSMGLMRAVFVSVNLKGANLKGANLGRSRLEYADLTDADLTNVVLMGSDLSGANLTGANVAGADFKNVDVTAARLIDLQGQDSVKDWSARVNVDRAITQVSN
;
A
#
# COMPACT_ATOMS: atom_id res chain seq x y z
N MET A 1 -61.45 9.92 -23.56
CA MET A 1 -60.49 8.95 -23.02
C MET A 1 -59.10 9.32 -23.51
N ARG A 2 -58.32 10.06 -22.72
CA ARG A 2 -56.91 10.39 -23.04
C ARG A 2 -56.05 9.58 -22.09
N ARG A 3 -55.25 8.65 -22.64
CA ARG A 3 -54.30 7.85 -21.91
C ARG A 3 -53.04 8.71 -21.65
N LEU A 4 -52.73 8.91 -20.36
CA LEU A 4 -51.45 9.48 -19.90
C LEU A 4 -50.39 8.40 -19.98
N ALA A 5 -49.32 8.63 -20.71
CA ALA A 5 -48.14 7.80 -20.70
C ALA A 5 -47.25 8.14 -19.47
N PRO A 6 -46.61 7.15 -18.82
CA PRO A 6 -45.72 7.45 -17.72
C PRO A 6 -44.40 8.03 -18.21
N LEU A 7 -44.02 9.18 -17.63
CA LEU A 7 -42.66 9.72 -17.77
C LEU A 7 -41.68 8.79 -17.09
N LEU A 8 -40.80 8.16 -17.86
CA LEU A 8 -39.58 7.56 -17.35
C LEU A 8 -38.63 8.70 -16.90
N LEU A 9 -38.46 8.89 -15.61
CA LEU A 9 -37.33 9.65 -15.07
C LEU A 9 -36.05 8.82 -15.32
N ALA A 10 -35.30 9.19 -16.33
CA ALA A 10 -33.91 8.75 -16.47
C ALA A 10 -33.09 9.43 -15.39
N SER A 11 -32.72 8.67 -14.33
CA SER A 11 -31.72 9.09 -13.37
C SER A 11 -30.37 9.19 -14.09
N VAL A 12 -29.98 10.41 -14.46
CA VAL A 12 -28.60 10.71 -14.87
C VAL A 12 -27.74 10.51 -13.61
N LEU A 13 -27.07 9.37 -13.51
CA LEU A 13 -25.93 9.23 -12.62
C LEU A 13 -24.88 10.23 -13.12
N LEU A 14 -24.77 11.39 -12.47
CA LEU A 14 -23.59 12.22 -12.54
C LEU A 14 -22.45 11.40 -11.91
N ALA A 15 -21.67 10.71 -12.75
CA ALA A 15 -20.39 10.20 -12.37
C ALA A 15 -19.58 11.40 -11.86
N ALA A 16 -19.21 11.38 -10.57
CA ALA A 16 -18.22 12.31 -10.04
C ALA A 16 -16.98 12.26 -10.95
N PRO A 17 -16.32 13.39 -11.22
CA PRO A 17 -15.12 13.37 -12.03
C PRO A 17 -14.15 12.39 -11.36
N ALA A 18 -13.84 11.29 -12.06
CA ALA A 18 -12.73 10.43 -11.68
C ALA A 18 -11.53 11.37 -11.54
N HIS A 19 -11.00 11.49 -10.32
CA HIS A 19 -9.75 12.19 -10.11
C HIS A 19 -8.77 11.51 -11.06
N ALA A 20 -8.26 12.27 -12.04
CA ALA A 20 -7.28 11.78 -12.99
C ALA A 20 -6.12 11.23 -12.15
N GLU A 21 -6.11 9.92 -11.99
CA GLU A 21 -5.05 9.19 -11.32
C GLU A 21 -3.80 9.50 -12.15
N GLN A 22 -2.86 10.26 -11.58
CA GLN A 22 -1.56 10.38 -12.19
C GLN A 22 -0.96 8.98 -12.16
N ASP A 23 -1.15 8.25 -13.26
CA ASP A 23 -0.59 6.93 -13.42
C ASP A 23 0.93 7.11 -13.52
N LEU A 24 1.65 6.78 -12.42
CA LEU A 24 3.12 6.81 -12.37
C LEU A 24 3.76 5.94 -13.47
N LEU A 25 2.94 5.10 -14.13
CA LEU A 25 3.35 4.29 -15.28
C LEU A 25 3.20 5.03 -16.62
N LEU A 26 2.57 6.21 -16.65
CA LEU A 26 2.43 7.01 -17.87
C LEU A 26 3.81 7.38 -18.41
N GLY A 27 4.16 6.81 -19.56
CA GLY A 27 5.44 7.04 -20.24
C GLY A 27 6.52 5.98 -19.97
N ALA A 28 6.31 5.02 -19.06
CA ALA A 28 7.24 3.91 -18.88
C ALA A 28 6.99 2.82 -19.94
N ASP A 29 8.01 2.47 -20.72
CA ASP A 29 7.96 1.29 -21.60
C ASP A 29 8.10 0.01 -20.76
N MET A 30 6.95 -0.49 -20.30
CA MET A 30 6.86 -1.70 -19.48
C MET A 30 7.30 -2.98 -20.22
N GLY A 31 7.39 -2.93 -21.57
CA GLY A 31 7.86 -4.03 -22.41
C GLY A 31 9.37 -4.02 -22.63
N SER A 32 10.07 -2.96 -22.26
CA SER A 32 11.51 -2.84 -22.48
C SER A 32 12.29 -3.97 -21.81
N ALA A 33 13.46 -4.28 -22.35
CA ALA A 33 14.35 -5.31 -21.78
C ALA A 33 14.72 -4.99 -20.32
N ALA A 34 14.91 -3.72 -19.98
CA ALA A 34 15.23 -3.28 -18.62
C ALA A 34 14.10 -3.60 -17.62
N MET A 35 12.84 -3.63 -18.06
CA MET A 35 11.67 -3.92 -17.23
C MET A 35 11.30 -5.40 -17.19
N THR A 36 11.82 -6.22 -18.13
CA THR A 36 11.38 -7.60 -18.32
C THR A 36 12.48 -8.64 -18.20
N LYS A 37 13.75 -8.25 -18.25
CA LYS A 37 14.89 -9.17 -18.21
C LYS A 37 15.90 -8.72 -17.16
N ALA A 38 16.48 -9.70 -16.44
CA ALA A 38 17.61 -9.45 -15.56
C ALA A 38 18.93 -9.28 -16.37
N GLU A 39 19.77 -8.35 -15.94
CA GLU A 39 21.14 -8.17 -16.46
C GLU A 39 22.19 -8.95 -15.65
N MET A 40 21.76 -9.58 -14.56
CA MET A 40 22.57 -10.36 -13.61
C MET A 40 21.90 -11.69 -13.34
N THR A 41 22.68 -12.62 -12.82
CA THR A 41 22.16 -13.88 -12.26
C THR A 41 22.10 -13.83 -10.74
N ARG A 42 21.41 -14.80 -10.11
CA ARG A 42 21.45 -15.00 -8.67
C ARG A 42 22.88 -15.18 -8.15
N ALA A 43 23.70 -15.97 -8.85
CA ALA A 43 25.09 -16.20 -8.48
C ALA A 43 25.93 -14.92 -8.46
N ASP A 44 25.67 -13.98 -9.39
CA ASP A 44 26.34 -12.69 -9.40
C ASP A 44 25.99 -11.87 -8.14
N VAL A 45 24.71 -11.87 -7.72
CA VAL A 45 24.28 -11.18 -6.51
C VAL A 45 24.87 -11.84 -5.26
N GLU A 46 24.88 -13.17 -5.18
CA GLU A 46 25.52 -13.91 -4.08
C GLU A 46 27.02 -13.64 -3.99
N ALA A 47 27.71 -13.53 -5.12
CA ALA A 47 29.12 -13.15 -5.17
C ALA A 47 29.35 -11.72 -4.65
N LEU A 48 28.47 -10.77 -4.98
CA LEU A 48 28.51 -9.41 -4.43
C LEU A 48 28.32 -9.40 -2.91
N ILE A 49 27.35 -10.17 -2.41
CA ILE A 49 27.09 -10.31 -0.96
C ILE A 49 28.33 -10.88 -0.26
N ALA A 50 28.91 -11.95 -0.77
CA ALA A 50 30.11 -12.59 -0.21
C ALA A 50 31.31 -11.64 -0.18
N LYS A 51 31.52 -10.88 -1.27
CA LYS A 51 32.63 -9.90 -1.38
C LYS A 51 32.44 -8.70 -0.45
N ALA A 52 31.19 -8.35 -0.15
CA ALA A 52 30.87 -7.18 0.68
C ALA A 52 31.21 -7.37 2.17
N ASP A 53 31.46 -8.61 2.61
CA ASP A 53 31.86 -8.95 3.97
C ASP A 53 30.93 -8.31 5.04
N GLY A 54 29.61 -8.52 4.87
CA GLY A 54 28.58 -8.00 5.75
C GLY A 54 28.20 -6.52 5.56
N LYS A 55 28.86 -5.81 4.64
CA LYS A 55 28.49 -4.44 4.27
C LYS A 55 27.32 -4.44 3.27
N PRO A 56 26.53 -3.36 3.21
CA PRO A 56 25.49 -3.21 2.19
C PRO A 56 26.07 -3.27 0.77
N ILE A 57 25.40 -4.02 -0.11
CA ILE A 57 25.77 -4.08 -1.54
C ILE A 57 25.04 -3.00 -2.34
N ASP A 58 25.61 -2.64 -3.49
CA ASP A 58 25.00 -1.69 -4.43
C ASP A 58 24.41 -2.43 -5.64
N LEU A 59 23.10 -2.36 -5.77
CA LEU A 59 22.29 -2.87 -6.87
C LEU A 59 21.44 -1.74 -7.48
N SER A 60 21.83 -0.48 -7.27
CA SER A 60 21.11 0.66 -7.82
C SER A 60 21.06 0.61 -9.35
N ASP A 61 19.95 1.07 -9.92
CA ASP A 61 19.67 1.09 -11.36
C ASP A 61 19.66 -0.27 -12.06
N LYS A 62 19.89 -1.39 -11.36
CA LYS A 62 20.00 -2.72 -11.93
C LYS A 62 18.67 -3.26 -12.46
N ALA A 63 18.73 -3.92 -13.63
CA ALA A 63 17.63 -4.72 -14.14
C ALA A 63 17.70 -6.12 -13.52
N LEU A 64 16.75 -6.43 -12.61
CA LEU A 64 16.68 -7.66 -11.82
C LEU A 64 15.32 -8.35 -12.03
N ALA A 65 14.63 -8.02 -13.13
CA ALA A 65 13.28 -8.52 -13.39
C ALA A 65 13.24 -10.04 -13.52
N GLY A 66 12.31 -10.68 -12.79
CA GLY A 66 12.15 -12.13 -12.77
C GLY A 66 13.25 -12.91 -12.05
N LEU A 67 14.22 -12.23 -11.44
CA LEU A 67 15.33 -12.88 -10.75
C LEU A 67 14.88 -13.54 -9.45
N ASP A 68 15.41 -14.72 -9.16
CA ASP A 68 15.24 -15.36 -7.86
C ASP A 68 16.28 -14.82 -6.85
N LEU A 69 15.80 -14.02 -5.91
CA LEU A 69 16.55 -13.43 -4.81
C LEU A 69 16.03 -13.93 -3.45
N SER A 70 15.25 -15.04 -3.45
CA SER A 70 14.62 -15.57 -2.25
C SER A 70 15.63 -15.93 -1.16
N GLY A 71 15.30 -15.54 0.07
CA GLY A 71 16.11 -15.81 1.27
C GLY A 71 17.44 -15.09 1.35
N LEU A 72 17.79 -14.24 0.38
CA LEU A 72 19.09 -13.53 0.42
C LEU A 72 19.11 -12.46 1.50
N ASN A 73 20.29 -12.26 2.09
CA ASN A 73 20.58 -11.15 2.98
C ASN A 73 20.93 -9.89 2.15
N LEU A 74 19.92 -9.05 1.95
CA LEU A 74 20.02 -7.75 1.26
C LEU A 74 19.88 -6.58 2.25
N LYS A 75 20.20 -6.81 3.52
CA LYS A 75 20.10 -5.81 4.59
C LYS A 75 20.91 -4.56 4.25
N GLY A 76 20.24 -3.40 4.27
CA GLY A 76 20.86 -2.12 3.94
C GLY A 76 21.25 -1.94 2.47
N ALA A 77 21.01 -2.92 1.60
CA ALA A 77 21.37 -2.83 0.18
C ALA A 77 20.82 -1.56 -0.47
N ASN A 78 21.59 -0.99 -1.38
CA ASN A 78 21.14 0.09 -2.25
C ASN A 78 20.46 -0.52 -3.49
N LEU A 79 19.14 -0.44 -3.55
CA LEU A 79 18.30 -0.90 -4.65
C LEU A 79 17.53 0.28 -5.28
N ARG A 80 18.07 1.51 -5.09
CA ARG A 80 17.44 2.70 -5.64
C ARG A 80 17.27 2.55 -7.16
N THR A 81 16.07 2.86 -7.67
CA THR A 81 15.72 2.76 -9.09
C THR A 81 15.88 1.36 -9.72
N ALA A 82 16.18 0.33 -8.92
CA ALA A 82 16.29 -1.05 -9.41
C ALA A 82 14.92 -1.56 -9.94
N ARG A 83 14.97 -2.40 -10.95
CA ARG A 83 13.79 -2.98 -11.62
C ARG A 83 13.66 -4.45 -11.26
N LEU A 84 12.82 -4.73 -10.26
CA LEU A 84 12.58 -6.06 -9.68
C LEU A 84 11.19 -6.62 -10.06
N ASN A 85 10.66 -6.19 -11.20
CA ASN A 85 9.35 -6.67 -11.66
C ASN A 85 9.34 -8.20 -11.76
N LYS A 86 8.32 -8.84 -11.15
CA LYS A 86 8.18 -10.30 -11.09
C LYS A 86 9.36 -11.04 -10.44
N ALA A 87 10.28 -10.35 -9.75
CA ALA A 87 11.34 -11.01 -9.00
C ALA A 87 10.78 -11.80 -7.81
N ASN A 88 11.44 -12.88 -7.44
CA ASN A 88 11.16 -13.67 -6.25
C ASN A 88 12.08 -13.21 -5.12
N LEU A 89 11.51 -12.54 -4.11
CA LEU A 89 12.20 -12.04 -2.90
C LEU A 89 11.62 -12.69 -1.63
N ARG A 90 10.99 -13.87 -1.74
CA ARG A 90 10.38 -14.57 -0.60
C ARG A 90 11.37 -14.72 0.54
N GLY A 91 10.99 -14.24 1.72
CA GLY A 91 11.82 -14.36 2.92
C GLY A 91 13.16 -13.64 2.86
N ALA A 92 13.43 -12.82 1.84
CA ALA A 92 14.66 -12.02 1.77
C ALA A 92 14.71 -10.98 2.90
N ASP A 93 15.91 -10.66 3.40
CA ASP A 93 16.12 -9.59 4.38
C ASP A 93 16.52 -8.29 3.66
N LEU A 94 15.55 -7.38 3.54
CA LEU A 94 15.69 -6.03 2.98
C LEU A 94 15.63 -4.96 4.09
N SER A 95 15.87 -5.34 5.34
CA SER A 95 15.83 -4.40 6.48
C SER A 95 16.78 -3.24 6.26
N GLY A 96 16.26 -2.00 6.36
CA GLY A 96 17.03 -0.77 6.14
C GLY A 96 17.49 -0.53 4.71
N ALA A 97 17.07 -1.35 3.75
CA ALA A 97 17.45 -1.16 2.34
C ALA A 97 16.91 0.16 1.78
N ASN A 98 17.64 0.72 0.84
CA ASN A 98 17.20 1.85 0.03
C ASN A 98 16.48 1.32 -1.22
N LEU A 99 15.16 1.44 -1.25
CA LEU A 99 14.26 1.02 -2.32
C LEU A 99 13.61 2.23 -3.02
N GLU A 100 14.21 3.42 -2.89
CA GLU A 100 13.65 4.63 -3.49
C GLU A 100 13.51 4.46 -5.01
N GLN A 101 12.32 4.78 -5.54
CA GLN A 101 11.99 4.68 -6.95
C GLN A 101 12.17 3.27 -7.56
N ALA A 102 12.30 2.22 -6.74
CA ALA A 102 12.41 0.85 -7.23
C ALA A 102 11.06 0.33 -7.75
N TRP A 103 11.11 -0.64 -8.67
CA TRP A 103 9.97 -1.24 -9.33
C TRP A 103 9.80 -2.70 -8.93
N PHE A 104 8.69 -3.02 -8.28
CA PHE A 104 8.35 -4.35 -7.77
C PHE A 104 7.02 -4.87 -8.33
N ILE A 105 6.64 -4.45 -9.54
CA ILE A 105 5.35 -4.85 -10.13
C ILE A 105 5.29 -6.38 -10.21
N LYS A 106 4.25 -6.95 -9.55
CA LYS A 106 4.04 -8.41 -9.48
C LYS A 106 5.22 -9.20 -8.90
N ALA A 107 6.09 -8.56 -8.11
CA ALA A 107 7.16 -9.27 -7.39
C ALA A 107 6.57 -10.06 -6.20
N ASP A 108 7.25 -11.14 -5.81
CA ASP A 108 6.90 -11.90 -4.60
C ASP A 108 7.87 -11.56 -3.47
N LEU A 109 7.38 -10.79 -2.49
CA LEU A 109 8.07 -10.41 -1.26
C LEU A 109 7.41 -11.09 -0.04
N SER A 110 6.70 -12.21 -0.23
CA SER A 110 6.02 -12.88 0.88
C SER A 110 6.99 -13.29 1.97
N GLY A 111 6.67 -12.93 3.23
CA GLY A 111 7.53 -13.16 4.38
C GLY A 111 8.85 -12.39 4.39
N ALA A 112 9.09 -11.47 3.46
CA ALA A 112 10.31 -10.66 3.43
C ALA A 112 10.37 -9.68 4.62
N LYS A 113 11.60 -9.33 5.04
CA LYS A 113 11.84 -8.32 6.08
C LYS A 113 12.18 -6.99 5.42
N LEU A 114 11.33 -5.98 5.62
CA LEU A 114 11.45 -4.63 5.07
C LEU A 114 11.51 -3.58 6.19
N VAL A 115 11.91 -4.02 7.40
CA VAL A 115 11.94 -3.17 8.60
C VAL A 115 12.80 -1.93 8.37
N GLY A 116 12.19 -0.74 8.49
CA GLY A 116 12.90 0.53 8.30
C GLY A 116 13.38 0.81 6.88
N ALA A 117 12.94 0.03 5.88
CA ALA A 117 13.30 0.28 4.48
C ALA A 117 12.77 1.63 3.99
N LYS A 118 13.56 2.30 3.13
CA LYS A 118 13.21 3.56 2.48
C LYS A 118 12.55 3.26 1.14
N MET A 119 11.25 3.55 1.01
CA MET A 119 10.45 3.16 -0.16
C MET A 119 9.78 4.38 -0.83
N PHE A 120 10.49 5.51 -0.87
CA PHE A 120 9.99 6.73 -1.50
C PHE A 120 9.90 6.57 -3.02
N GLY A 121 8.72 6.83 -3.60
CA GLY A 121 8.49 6.70 -5.04
C GLY A 121 8.46 5.27 -5.55
N ILE A 122 8.33 4.27 -4.67
CA ILE A 122 8.27 2.85 -5.04
C ILE A 122 7.03 2.56 -5.90
N THR A 123 7.14 1.60 -6.82
CA THR A 123 6.03 1.04 -7.58
C THR A 123 5.95 -0.46 -7.30
N ALA A 124 4.96 -0.88 -6.51
CA ALA A 124 4.75 -2.28 -6.07
C ALA A 124 3.33 -2.78 -6.39
N ARG A 125 2.80 -2.38 -7.57
CA ARG A 125 1.48 -2.81 -8.03
C ARG A 125 1.40 -4.33 -8.14
N ASP A 126 0.31 -4.89 -7.62
CA ASP A 126 0.04 -6.32 -7.64
C ASP A 126 1.15 -7.18 -7.00
N ALA A 127 2.07 -6.59 -6.21
CA ALA A 127 3.11 -7.33 -5.52
C ALA A 127 2.51 -8.17 -4.38
N ASN A 128 3.13 -9.32 -4.09
CA ASN A 128 2.77 -10.15 -2.96
C ASN A 128 3.71 -9.84 -1.77
N LEU A 129 3.17 -9.19 -0.75
CA LEU A 129 3.85 -8.86 0.51
C LEU A 129 3.17 -9.59 1.71
N SER A 130 2.45 -10.69 1.44
CA SER A 130 1.75 -11.43 2.50
C SER A 130 2.72 -11.90 3.58
N GLY A 131 2.39 -11.62 4.85
CA GLY A 131 3.24 -11.95 6.00
C GLY A 131 4.58 -11.20 6.05
N ALA A 132 4.84 -10.23 5.19
CA ALA A 132 6.06 -9.43 5.23
C ALA A 132 6.08 -8.48 6.44
N ASP A 133 7.28 -8.12 6.92
CA ASP A 133 7.46 -7.14 7.98
C ASP A 133 7.95 -5.80 7.42
N LEU A 134 7.03 -4.83 7.35
CA LEU A 134 7.27 -3.45 6.90
C LEU A 134 7.36 -2.47 8.08
N SER A 135 7.54 -2.96 9.32
CA SER A 135 7.56 -2.09 10.50
C SER A 135 8.56 -0.94 10.35
N ARG A 136 8.15 0.27 10.74
CA ARG A 136 8.95 1.50 10.69
C ARG A 136 9.46 1.88 9.30
N SER A 137 9.02 1.20 8.24
CA SER A 137 9.35 1.57 6.86
C SER A 137 8.59 2.82 6.40
N MET A 138 8.98 3.36 5.24
CA MET A 138 8.37 4.55 4.64
C MET A 138 7.83 4.21 3.23
N PRO A 139 6.66 3.55 3.12
CA PRO A 139 6.09 3.11 1.85
C PRO A 139 5.32 4.26 1.16
N ILE A 140 6.03 5.30 0.77
CA ILE A 140 5.46 6.40 0.00
C ILE A 140 5.56 6.05 -1.48
N GLY A 141 4.44 5.64 -2.08
CA GLY A 141 4.41 5.17 -3.48
C GLY A 141 3.16 4.37 -3.78
N ASP A 142 3.21 3.60 -4.85
CA ASP A 142 2.06 2.92 -5.44
C ASP A 142 2.08 1.41 -5.16
N PHE A 143 1.16 0.98 -4.30
CA PHE A 143 0.94 -0.42 -3.92
C PHE A 143 -0.43 -0.93 -4.41
N LYS A 144 -1.03 -0.29 -5.40
CA LYS A 144 -2.36 -0.66 -5.89
C LYS A 144 -2.45 -2.17 -6.19
N GLY A 145 -3.48 -2.83 -5.63
CA GLY A 145 -3.73 -4.25 -5.81
C GLY A 145 -2.74 -5.19 -5.12
N ALA A 146 -1.78 -4.68 -4.33
CA ALA A 146 -0.83 -5.54 -3.62
C ALA A 146 -1.52 -6.41 -2.57
N ASN A 147 -0.95 -7.59 -2.31
CA ASN A 147 -1.39 -8.47 -1.24
C ASN A 147 -0.48 -8.29 -0.02
N MET A 148 -1.00 -7.73 1.06
CA MET A 148 -0.34 -7.54 2.36
C MET A 148 -1.07 -8.30 3.49
N ALA A 149 -1.82 -9.37 3.16
CA ALA A 149 -2.54 -10.14 4.16
C ALA A 149 -1.60 -10.67 5.25
N GLY A 150 -1.95 -10.46 6.52
CA GLY A 150 -1.14 -10.86 7.67
C GLY A 150 0.21 -10.17 7.78
N ALA A 151 0.48 -9.12 7.00
CA ALA A 151 1.74 -8.37 7.10
C ALA A 151 1.81 -7.56 8.39
N THR A 152 3.03 -7.26 8.84
CA THR A 152 3.30 -6.38 9.98
C THR A 152 3.74 -5.01 9.48
N LEU A 153 2.96 -3.96 9.83
CA LEU A 153 3.16 -2.57 9.41
C LEU A 153 3.22 -1.64 10.64
N VAL A 154 3.77 -2.13 11.76
CA VAL A 154 3.83 -1.39 13.03
C VAL A 154 4.68 -0.13 12.87
N ASP A 155 4.16 1.02 13.32
CA ASP A 155 4.82 2.33 13.25
C ASP A 155 5.27 2.73 11.83
N LEU A 156 4.60 2.20 10.80
CA LEU A 156 4.83 2.53 9.40
C LEU A 156 4.59 4.05 9.14
N LYS A 157 5.39 4.64 8.25
CA LYS A 157 5.35 6.09 7.94
C LYS A 157 4.88 6.34 6.51
N GLY A 158 3.61 6.05 6.24
CA GLY A 158 2.99 6.18 4.91
C GLY A 158 2.17 7.44 4.69
N GLY A 159 1.96 8.25 5.74
CA GLY A 159 1.18 9.49 5.66
C GLY A 159 1.89 10.61 4.92
N ALA A 160 1.11 11.52 4.30
CA ALA A 160 1.66 12.69 3.63
C ALA A 160 2.34 13.65 4.63
N ASP A 161 3.55 14.11 4.30
CA ASP A 161 4.22 15.18 5.03
C ASP A 161 3.65 16.55 4.61
N ILE A 162 2.84 17.15 5.47
CA ILE A 162 2.20 18.46 5.21
C ILE A 162 3.13 19.65 5.41
N LYS A 163 4.28 19.46 6.05
CA LYS A 163 5.24 20.55 6.30
C LYS A 163 6.03 20.88 5.02
N ASN A 164 6.22 19.92 4.14
CA ASN A 164 6.88 20.09 2.85
C ASN A 164 5.85 20.18 1.72
N GLN A 165 5.08 21.27 1.69
CA GLN A 165 3.88 21.47 0.86
C GLN A 165 4.05 21.27 -0.66
N SER A 166 5.27 21.27 -1.19
CA SER A 166 5.50 20.95 -2.60
C SER A 166 5.15 19.50 -2.96
N MET A 167 4.90 18.64 -1.98
CA MET A 167 4.82 17.20 -2.11
C MET A 167 3.53 16.59 -1.50
N GLY A 168 2.46 17.36 -1.38
CA GLY A 168 1.15 16.86 -0.89
C GLY A 168 0.58 15.67 -1.66
N LEU A 169 1.23 15.27 -2.76
CA LEU A 169 0.94 14.07 -3.53
C LEU A 169 1.74 12.85 -3.06
N MET A 170 2.73 13.02 -2.18
CA MET A 170 3.60 11.95 -1.72
C MET A 170 3.03 11.29 -0.47
N ARG A 171 2.35 10.19 -0.67
CA ARG A 171 1.65 9.40 0.34
C ARG A 171 1.62 7.93 -0.07
N ALA A 172 1.29 7.04 0.85
CA ALA A 172 0.98 5.66 0.51
C ALA A 172 -0.30 5.60 -0.34
N VAL A 173 -0.24 4.87 -1.45
CA VAL A 173 -1.38 4.54 -2.30
C VAL A 173 -1.68 3.05 -2.14
N PHE A 174 -2.65 2.74 -1.28
CA PHE A 174 -3.08 1.38 -0.92
C PHE A 174 -4.46 1.05 -1.51
N VAL A 175 -4.73 1.58 -2.69
CA VAL A 175 -5.99 1.33 -3.41
C VAL A 175 -6.14 -0.15 -3.72
N SER A 176 -7.26 -0.75 -3.31
CA SER A 176 -7.57 -2.18 -3.50
C SER A 176 -6.50 -3.13 -2.93
N VAL A 177 -5.74 -2.70 -1.91
CA VAL A 177 -4.76 -3.56 -1.22
C VAL A 177 -5.49 -4.53 -0.31
N ASN A 178 -5.03 -5.78 -0.30
CA ASN A 178 -5.46 -6.76 0.70
C ASN A 178 -4.61 -6.61 1.96
N LEU A 179 -5.20 -6.07 3.03
CA LEU A 179 -4.62 -5.91 4.38
C LEU A 179 -5.32 -6.79 5.42
N LYS A 180 -6.01 -7.84 4.98
CA LYS A 180 -6.76 -8.74 5.89
C LYS A 180 -5.84 -9.31 6.97
N GLY A 181 -6.24 -9.12 8.24
CA GLY A 181 -5.48 -9.59 9.40
C GLY A 181 -4.10 -8.95 9.56
N ALA A 182 -3.81 -7.86 8.85
CA ALA A 182 -2.54 -7.15 8.98
C ALA A 182 -2.46 -6.38 10.30
N ASN A 183 -1.24 -6.25 10.84
CA ASN A 183 -0.97 -5.46 12.03
C ASN A 183 -0.43 -4.08 11.64
N LEU A 184 -1.28 -3.04 11.75
CA LEU A 184 -0.95 -1.64 11.44
C LEU A 184 -0.79 -0.78 12.70
N LYS A 185 -0.63 -1.39 13.87
CA LYS A 185 -0.57 -0.67 15.15
C LYS A 185 0.41 0.51 15.10
N GLY A 186 -0.10 1.72 15.45
CA GLY A 186 0.69 2.95 15.49
C GLY A 186 1.11 3.49 14.11
N ALA A 187 0.70 2.86 13.02
CA ALA A 187 1.05 3.34 11.67
C ALA A 187 0.51 4.74 11.41
N ASN A 188 1.28 5.56 10.71
CA ASN A 188 0.80 6.84 10.19
C ASN A 188 0.42 6.66 8.71
N LEU A 189 -0.86 6.74 8.44
CA LEU A 189 -1.47 6.68 7.10
C LEU A 189 -2.29 7.96 6.82
N GLY A 190 -2.02 9.05 7.51
CA GLY A 190 -2.73 10.31 7.31
C GLY A 190 -2.69 10.75 5.85
N ARG A 191 -3.86 11.09 5.30
CA ARG A 191 -4.07 11.50 3.91
C ARG A 191 -3.70 10.44 2.87
N SER A 192 -3.49 9.18 3.28
CA SER A 192 -3.23 8.06 2.36
C SER A 192 -4.50 7.66 1.60
N ARG A 193 -4.32 6.94 0.52
CA ARG A 193 -5.38 6.38 -0.31
C ARG A 193 -5.56 4.91 0.04
N LEU A 194 -6.74 4.56 0.57
CA LEU A 194 -7.11 3.19 0.98
C LEU A 194 -8.46 2.78 0.36
N GLU A 195 -8.84 3.42 -0.76
CA GLU A 195 -10.09 3.12 -1.44
C GLU A 195 -10.14 1.63 -1.80
N TYR A 196 -11.24 0.99 -1.46
CA TYR A 196 -11.49 -0.44 -1.71
C TYR A 196 -10.47 -1.39 -1.05
N ALA A 197 -9.67 -0.92 -0.07
CA ALA A 197 -8.78 -1.81 0.67
C ALA A 197 -9.57 -2.82 1.51
N ASP A 198 -9.08 -4.05 1.60
CA ASP A 198 -9.61 -5.05 2.53
C ASP A 198 -8.82 -5.01 3.84
N LEU A 199 -9.42 -4.41 4.87
CA LEU A 199 -8.90 -4.29 6.23
C LEU A 199 -9.64 -5.23 7.20
N THR A 200 -10.29 -6.28 6.68
CA THR A 200 -11.00 -7.26 7.50
C THR A 200 -10.08 -7.83 8.58
N ASP A 201 -10.53 -7.81 9.83
CA ASP A 201 -9.79 -8.32 11.00
C ASP A 201 -8.40 -7.66 11.21
N ALA A 202 -8.11 -6.51 10.60
CA ALA A 202 -6.83 -5.82 10.77
C ALA A 202 -6.74 -5.14 12.16
N ASP A 203 -5.52 -5.07 12.71
CA ASP A 203 -5.24 -4.27 13.91
C ASP A 203 -4.84 -2.85 13.54
N LEU A 204 -5.78 -1.92 13.70
CA LEU A 204 -5.62 -0.48 13.48
C LEU A 204 -5.44 0.29 14.79
N THR A 205 -5.02 -0.38 15.88
CA THR A 205 -4.83 0.26 17.17
C THR A 205 -3.88 1.47 17.07
N ASN A 206 -4.34 2.66 17.50
CA ASN A 206 -3.58 3.91 17.46
C ASN A 206 -3.10 4.35 16.05
N VAL A 207 -3.70 3.86 14.98
CA VAL A 207 -3.37 4.31 13.61
C VAL A 207 -3.81 5.75 13.42
N VAL A 208 -2.97 6.55 12.75
CA VAL A 208 -3.34 7.89 12.27
C VAL A 208 -3.89 7.77 10.85
N LEU A 209 -5.21 7.99 10.70
CA LEU A 209 -5.91 7.98 9.39
C LEU A 209 -6.40 9.37 8.98
N MET A 210 -6.07 10.43 9.73
CA MET A 210 -6.59 11.77 9.52
C MET A 210 -6.54 12.17 8.03
N GLY A 211 -7.73 12.49 7.47
CA GLY A 211 -7.90 12.95 6.09
C GLY A 211 -7.61 11.90 5.02
N SER A 212 -7.51 10.63 5.37
CA SER A 212 -7.36 9.53 4.40
C SER A 212 -8.69 9.18 3.73
N ASP A 213 -8.60 8.55 2.56
CA ASP A 213 -9.75 8.05 1.81
C ASP A 213 -9.89 6.54 2.01
N LEU A 214 -10.97 6.13 2.66
CA LEU A 214 -11.38 4.75 2.91
C LEU A 214 -12.65 4.39 2.12
N SER A 215 -12.97 5.14 1.06
CA SER A 215 -14.17 4.89 0.27
C SER A 215 -14.21 3.44 -0.23
N GLY A 216 -15.30 2.75 0.04
CA GLY A 216 -15.49 1.34 -0.32
C GLY A 216 -14.58 0.35 0.40
N ALA A 217 -13.76 0.77 1.36
CA ALA A 217 -12.91 -0.13 2.13
C ALA A 217 -13.73 -1.05 3.05
N ASN A 218 -13.23 -2.26 3.29
CA ASN A 218 -13.86 -3.23 4.19
C ASN A 218 -13.08 -3.30 5.51
N LEU A 219 -13.66 -2.77 6.60
CA LEU A 219 -13.09 -2.81 7.95
C LEU A 219 -13.82 -3.81 8.86
N THR A 220 -14.56 -4.77 8.31
CA THR A 220 -15.31 -5.74 9.13
C THR A 220 -14.39 -6.44 10.12
N GLY A 221 -14.75 -6.40 11.43
CA GLY A 221 -13.98 -7.03 12.51
C GLY A 221 -12.68 -6.31 12.89
N ALA A 222 -12.31 -5.22 12.22
CA ALA A 222 -11.06 -4.51 12.51
C ALA A 222 -11.05 -3.91 13.92
N ASN A 223 -9.88 -3.91 14.57
CA ASN A 223 -9.66 -3.23 15.85
C ASN A 223 -9.20 -1.80 15.60
N VAL A 224 -10.05 -0.83 15.92
CA VAL A 224 -9.82 0.61 15.71
C VAL A 224 -9.51 1.37 17.00
N ALA A 225 -9.19 0.68 18.10
CA ALA A 225 -8.94 1.30 19.40
C ALA A 225 -7.89 2.43 19.32
N GLY A 226 -8.26 3.64 19.76
CA GLY A 226 -7.39 4.81 19.79
C GLY A 226 -6.99 5.36 18.40
N ALA A 227 -7.51 4.82 17.31
CA ALA A 227 -7.24 5.32 15.97
C ALA A 227 -7.80 6.75 15.77
N ASP A 228 -7.14 7.54 14.92
CA ASP A 228 -7.56 8.91 14.58
C ASP A 228 -8.32 8.90 13.24
N PHE A 229 -9.64 9.14 13.31
CA PHE A 229 -10.54 9.16 12.15
C PHE A 229 -10.95 10.57 11.71
N LYS A 230 -10.23 11.59 12.14
CA LYS A 230 -10.55 12.98 11.77
C LYS A 230 -10.54 13.17 10.25
N ASN A 231 -11.67 13.63 9.71
CA ASN A 231 -11.85 13.90 8.27
C ASN A 231 -11.56 12.70 7.35
N VAL A 232 -11.70 11.48 7.85
CA VAL A 232 -11.60 10.26 7.01
C VAL A 232 -12.85 10.15 6.16
N ASP A 233 -12.70 9.94 4.85
CA ASP A 233 -13.82 9.63 3.97
C ASP A 233 -14.17 8.14 4.09
N VAL A 234 -15.40 7.85 4.54
CA VAL A 234 -15.93 6.49 4.72
C VAL A 234 -17.08 6.18 3.76
N THR A 235 -17.15 6.88 2.62
CA THR A 235 -18.18 6.62 1.60
C THR A 235 -18.21 5.13 1.24
N ALA A 236 -19.36 4.49 1.42
CA ALA A 236 -19.56 3.07 1.16
C ALA A 236 -18.57 2.11 1.87
N ALA A 237 -17.80 2.60 2.86
CA ALA A 237 -16.95 1.73 3.67
C ALA A 237 -17.81 0.81 4.56
N ARG A 238 -17.36 -0.43 4.75
CA ARG A 238 -17.99 -1.41 5.65
C ARG A 238 -17.37 -1.28 7.03
N LEU A 239 -18.13 -0.73 7.98
CA LEU A 239 -17.74 -0.49 9.37
C LEU A 239 -18.53 -1.43 10.30
N ILE A 240 -18.41 -2.76 10.06
CA ILE A 240 -19.20 -3.80 10.72
C ILE A 240 -18.33 -4.47 11.78
N ASP A 241 -18.91 -4.75 12.96
CA ASP A 241 -18.26 -5.47 14.05
C ASP A 241 -16.89 -4.90 14.48
N LEU A 242 -16.73 -3.56 14.38
CA LEU A 242 -15.51 -2.89 14.79
C LEU A 242 -15.23 -3.07 16.28
N GLN A 243 -13.98 -3.37 16.63
CA GLN A 243 -13.52 -3.47 18.00
C GLN A 243 -12.88 -2.15 18.46
N GLY A 244 -13.05 -1.79 19.76
CA GLY A 244 -12.42 -0.61 20.36
C GLY A 244 -12.96 0.73 19.87
N GLN A 245 -14.14 0.76 19.27
CA GLN A 245 -14.77 1.95 18.67
C GLN A 245 -14.95 3.10 19.68
N ASP A 246 -15.21 2.82 20.96
CA ASP A 246 -15.43 3.81 22.01
C ASP A 246 -14.20 4.68 22.30
N SER A 247 -13.01 4.22 21.92
CA SER A 247 -11.75 4.93 22.14
C SER A 247 -11.20 5.64 20.91
N VAL A 248 -11.92 5.57 19.77
CA VAL A 248 -11.53 6.20 18.52
C VAL A 248 -11.58 7.73 18.65
N LYS A 249 -10.53 8.40 18.20
CA LYS A 249 -10.44 9.85 18.19
C LYS A 249 -11.21 10.43 17.00
N ASP A 250 -11.90 11.54 17.25
CA ASP A 250 -12.64 12.30 16.23
C ASP A 250 -13.60 11.42 15.37
N TRP A 251 -14.19 10.37 16.00
CA TRP A 251 -15.11 9.46 15.32
C TRP A 251 -16.29 10.17 14.65
N SER A 252 -16.81 11.24 15.28
CA SER A 252 -17.88 12.07 14.74
C SER A 252 -17.46 12.99 13.58
N ALA A 253 -16.15 13.22 13.41
CA ALA A 253 -15.62 14.11 12.38
C ALA A 253 -15.29 13.38 11.05
N ARG A 254 -15.76 12.13 10.87
CA ARG A 254 -15.68 11.41 9.59
C ARG A 254 -16.56 12.08 8.54
N VAL A 255 -16.16 11.92 7.29
CA VAL A 255 -16.90 12.45 6.13
C VAL A 255 -17.77 11.35 5.53
N ASN A 256 -18.97 11.69 5.06
CA ASN A 256 -19.91 10.78 4.38
C ASN A 256 -20.34 9.57 5.22
N VAL A 257 -20.52 9.74 6.53
CA VAL A 257 -20.90 8.67 7.48
C VAL A 257 -22.24 8.05 7.15
N ASP A 258 -23.20 8.83 6.64
CA ASP A 258 -24.53 8.40 6.20
C ASP A 258 -24.49 7.41 5.02
N ARG A 259 -23.37 7.36 4.31
CA ARG A 259 -23.13 6.47 3.18
C ARG A 259 -22.31 5.23 3.55
N ALA A 260 -21.82 5.13 4.78
CA ALA A 260 -21.10 3.97 5.28
C ALA A 260 -22.08 2.82 5.59
N ILE A 261 -21.58 1.58 5.48
CA ILE A 261 -22.34 0.35 5.77
C ILE A 261 -21.97 -0.09 7.19
N THR A 262 -22.89 0.09 8.15
CA THR A 262 -22.67 -0.22 9.57
C THR A 262 -23.39 -1.47 10.05
N GLN A 263 -24.24 -2.07 9.21
CA GLN A 263 -25.01 -3.26 9.53
C GLN A 263 -25.00 -4.22 8.34
N VAL A 264 -25.10 -5.51 8.62
CA VAL A 264 -25.33 -6.52 7.57
C VAL A 264 -26.78 -6.39 7.14
N SER A 265 -27.04 -6.16 5.85
CA SER A 265 -28.40 -6.25 5.31
C SER A 265 -28.85 -7.70 5.40
N ASN A 266 -29.94 -7.95 6.16
CA ASN A 266 -30.59 -9.27 6.20
C ASN A 266 -31.24 -9.59 4.86
#